data_c2be1b1dde46779c494ac42fdf178af3
#
_entry.id   c2be1b1dde46779c494ac42fdf178af3
#
_cell.length_a   1.000
_cell.length_b   1.000
_cell.length_c   1.000
_cell.angle_alpha   90.00
_cell.angle_beta   90.00
_cell.angle_gamma   90.00
#
_symmetry.space_group_name_H-M   'P 1'
#
loop_
_entity.id
_entity.type
_entity.pdbx_description
1 polymer ?
#
loop_
_entity_poly.entity_id
_entity_poly.type
_entity_poly.pdbx_seq_one_letter_code
_entity_poly.pdbx_strand_id
1 'polypeptide(L)'
;TDDNNTTGSSTQTTCLTSSFSSDVPAWISDNFTCIQASVSGSNYQIKSNDIPNHNSYYFGSSDSRYEDVPSGNSGNPNSIGEQNYIYTIPATPSLKEGNAGTTSEMGSCGVAANGVSVFNNQAAGNDSLAEELATMDAYYGHPDNQKRYHYHSDPTYLTSTQGKFVVGIMLDGFPIYGAKEKDGSDPTYVTACSHSNALTTENCQPYNNVGNFHCHTGSDNPHSAATIGQCHYHLKLDTDLNAKIINYGAYGGTVGSYTNN
;
A
#
# COMPACT_ATOMS: atom_id res chain seq x y z
N THR A 1 -25.39 -36.82 33.72
CA THR A 1 -25.63 -35.61 32.91
C THR A 1 -24.34 -34.82 32.86
N ASP A 2 -23.52 -35.13 31.91
CA ASP A 2 -22.25 -34.46 31.67
C ASP A 2 -22.52 -33.30 30.69
N ASP A 3 -22.57 -32.09 31.23
CA ASP A 3 -22.55 -30.86 30.44
C ASP A 3 -21.10 -30.59 30.03
N ASN A 4 -20.71 -31.15 28.88
CA ASN A 4 -19.43 -30.84 28.23
C ASN A 4 -19.59 -29.51 27.47
N ASN A 5 -19.59 -28.40 28.22
CA ASN A 5 -19.54 -27.06 27.64
C ASN A 5 -18.10 -26.80 27.11
N THR A 6 -17.81 -27.28 25.91
CA THR A 6 -16.64 -26.87 25.17
C THR A 6 -16.88 -25.45 24.67
N THR A 7 -16.50 -24.46 25.47
CA THR A 7 -16.31 -23.09 24.98
C THR A 7 -15.20 -23.11 23.95
N GLY A 8 -15.58 -23.26 22.70
CA GLY A 8 -14.68 -23.05 21.57
C GLY A 8 -14.22 -21.62 21.62
N SER A 9 -13.02 -21.38 22.17
CA SER A 9 -12.33 -20.11 22.00
C SER A 9 -12.05 -19.97 20.49
N SER A 10 -12.89 -19.22 19.78
CA SER A 10 -12.55 -18.80 18.44
C SER A 10 -11.32 -17.92 18.56
N THR A 11 -10.15 -18.46 18.20
CA THR A 11 -8.93 -17.65 18.12
C THR A 11 -9.18 -16.57 17.09
N GLN A 12 -9.22 -15.34 17.57
CA GLN A 12 -9.38 -14.16 16.72
C GLN A 12 -8.22 -14.12 15.73
N THR A 13 -8.53 -14.06 14.42
CA THR A 13 -7.51 -13.93 13.40
C THR A 13 -6.85 -12.57 13.48
N THR A 14 -5.55 -12.54 13.76
CA THR A 14 -4.77 -11.30 13.85
C THR A 14 -3.84 -11.20 12.64
N CYS A 15 -3.30 -10.00 12.40
CA CYS A 15 -2.24 -9.86 11.42
C CYS A 15 -1.00 -10.68 11.81
N LEU A 16 -0.14 -10.98 10.83
CA LEU A 16 1.07 -11.78 11.07
C LEU A 16 1.98 -11.11 12.12
N THR A 17 2.60 -11.93 12.94
CA THR A 17 3.73 -11.46 13.73
C THR A 17 4.89 -11.09 12.80
N SER A 18 5.36 -9.84 12.93
CA SER A 18 6.43 -9.31 12.09
C SER A 18 7.72 -10.08 12.30
N SER A 19 8.38 -10.45 11.20
CA SER A 19 9.72 -11.02 11.23
C SER A 19 10.49 -10.63 9.97
N PHE A 20 11.79 -10.36 10.13
CA PHE A 20 12.65 -9.87 9.07
C PHE A 20 13.97 -10.67 9.11
N SER A 21 14.39 -11.19 7.95
CA SER A 21 15.75 -11.73 7.83
C SER A 21 16.79 -10.59 7.90
N SER A 22 18.02 -10.92 8.27
CA SER A 22 19.08 -9.93 8.52
C SER A 22 19.52 -9.12 7.31
N ASP A 23 19.14 -9.55 6.12
CA ASP A 23 19.44 -8.93 4.84
C ASP A 23 18.30 -8.00 4.33
N VAL A 24 17.18 -7.95 5.05
CA VAL A 24 16.12 -6.97 4.80
C VAL A 24 16.58 -5.59 5.28
N PRO A 25 16.53 -4.55 4.43
CA PRO A 25 17.06 -3.24 4.82
C PRO A 25 16.22 -2.57 5.91
N ALA A 26 16.88 -1.75 6.72
CA ALA A 26 16.27 -1.06 7.86
C ALA A 26 15.02 -0.25 7.49
N TRP A 27 14.98 0.36 6.31
CA TRP A 27 13.80 1.12 5.89
C TRP A 27 12.52 0.27 5.79
N ILE A 28 12.65 -1.06 5.56
CA ILE A 28 11.53 -2.00 5.63
C ILE A 28 11.33 -2.45 7.08
N SER A 29 12.36 -2.99 7.73
CA SER A 29 12.22 -3.59 9.07
C SER A 29 11.78 -2.59 10.15
N ASP A 30 12.16 -1.30 10.02
CA ASP A 30 11.80 -0.25 10.98
C ASP A 30 10.40 0.35 10.74
N ASN A 31 9.88 0.24 9.51
CA ASN A 31 8.61 0.87 9.15
C ASN A 31 7.45 -0.11 9.01
N PHE A 32 7.70 -1.36 8.64
CA PHE A 32 6.64 -2.33 8.39
C PHE A 32 6.31 -3.16 9.61
N THR A 33 5.03 -3.50 9.72
CA THR A 33 4.47 -4.42 10.71
C THR A 33 3.52 -5.40 10.02
N CYS A 34 3.14 -6.47 10.71
CA CYS A 34 2.18 -7.45 10.20
C CYS A 34 2.64 -8.18 8.91
N ILE A 35 3.94 -8.22 8.67
CA ILE A 35 4.54 -8.93 7.54
C ILE A 35 5.69 -9.82 7.99
N GLN A 36 6.02 -10.80 7.17
CA GLN A 36 7.28 -11.54 7.25
C GLN A 36 8.07 -11.27 5.97
N ALA A 37 9.29 -10.75 6.09
CA ALA A 37 10.09 -10.39 4.95
C ALA A 37 11.49 -11.03 4.97
N SER A 38 11.94 -11.44 3.78
CA SER A 38 13.27 -11.97 3.53
C SER A 38 13.78 -11.51 2.17
N VAL A 39 15.07 -11.67 1.90
CA VAL A 39 15.64 -11.49 0.59
C VAL A 39 15.84 -12.85 -0.10
N SER A 40 15.43 -12.96 -1.35
CA SER A 40 15.62 -14.15 -2.18
C SER A 40 16.12 -13.75 -3.56
N GLY A 41 17.38 -14.01 -3.85
CA GLY A 41 18.04 -13.52 -5.05
C GLY A 41 18.04 -11.98 -5.09
N SER A 42 17.50 -11.40 -6.14
CA SER A 42 17.37 -9.95 -6.31
C SER A 42 16.03 -9.37 -5.83
N ASN A 43 15.24 -10.13 -5.06
CA ASN A 43 13.91 -9.73 -4.67
C ASN A 43 13.70 -9.80 -3.15
N TYR A 44 12.87 -8.91 -2.64
CA TYR A 44 12.19 -9.10 -1.36
C TYR A 44 11.08 -10.14 -1.54
N GLN A 45 10.99 -11.08 -0.62
CA GLN A 45 9.84 -11.95 -0.43
C GLN A 45 9.08 -11.47 0.80
N ILE A 46 7.89 -10.89 0.58
CA ILE A 46 7.07 -10.36 1.66
C ILE A 46 5.81 -11.19 1.77
N LYS A 47 5.57 -11.77 2.95
CA LYS A 47 4.34 -12.48 3.28
C LYS A 47 3.41 -11.59 4.09
N SER A 48 2.14 -11.64 3.78
CA SER A 48 1.07 -11.02 4.55
C SER A 48 -0.19 -11.88 4.55
N ASN A 49 -0.93 -11.82 5.66
CA ASN A 49 -2.27 -12.40 5.71
C ASN A 49 -3.39 -11.36 5.52
N ASP A 50 -3.03 -10.14 5.14
CA ASP A 50 -3.96 -9.06 4.76
C ASP A 50 -4.98 -8.68 5.85
N ILE A 51 -4.71 -9.03 7.10
CA ILE A 51 -5.54 -8.66 8.24
C ILE A 51 -5.05 -7.32 8.79
N PRO A 52 -5.86 -6.26 8.77
CA PRO A 52 -5.46 -4.97 9.32
C PRO A 52 -5.28 -5.02 10.84
N ASN A 53 -4.33 -4.24 11.34
CA ASN A 53 -4.02 -4.11 12.76
C ASN A 53 -4.71 -2.92 13.44
N HIS A 54 -5.84 -2.51 12.91
CA HIS A 54 -6.69 -1.43 13.41
C HIS A 54 -8.16 -1.89 13.45
N ASN A 55 -9.04 -1.06 13.99
CA ASN A 55 -10.47 -1.33 14.01
C ASN A 55 -11.10 -1.19 12.62
N SER A 56 -12.21 -1.90 12.42
CA SER A 56 -13.03 -1.78 11.21
C SER A 56 -14.41 -2.37 11.46
N TYR A 57 -15.45 -1.78 10.91
CA TYR A 57 -16.80 -2.38 10.94
C TYR A 57 -16.93 -3.60 10.01
N TYR A 58 -15.89 -3.91 9.23
CA TYR A 58 -15.83 -5.10 8.40
C TYR A 58 -15.36 -6.36 9.14
N PHE A 59 -14.93 -6.24 10.39
CA PHE A 59 -14.80 -7.38 11.28
C PHE A 59 -16.18 -7.86 11.74
N GLY A 60 -16.30 -9.13 12.09
CA GLY A 60 -17.52 -9.63 12.74
C GLY A 60 -17.72 -8.98 14.11
N SER A 61 -18.97 -8.80 14.54
CA SER A 61 -19.31 -8.12 15.80
C SER A 61 -18.75 -8.78 17.07
N SER A 62 -18.27 -10.02 16.98
CA SER A 62 -17.54 -10.71 18.07
C SER A 62 -16.04 -10.43 18.10
N ASP A 63 -15.50 -9.77 17.08
CA ASP A 63 -14.09 -9.36 17.03
C ASP A 63 -13.87 -8.12 17.90
N SER A 64 -12.82 -8.09 18.69
CA SER A 64 -12.52 -6.94 19.57
C SER A 64 -12.17 -5.65 18.82
N ARG A 65 -11.89 -5.76 17.52
CA ARG A 65 -11.60 -4.63 16.60
C ARG A 65 -12.84 -4.16 15.83
N TYR A 66 -14.00 -4.82 16.07
CA TYR A 66 -15.24 -4.36 15.47
C TYR A 66 -15.60 -2.96 15.97
N GLU A 67 -16.07 -2.13 15.07
CA GLU A 67 -16.66 -0.84 15.35
C GLU A 67 -17.97 -0.69 14.57
N ASP A 68 -18.90 0.13 15.06
CA ASP A 68 -20.15 0.35 14.36
C ASP A 68 -19.94 1.16 13.08
N VAL A 69 -20.77 0.90 12.07
CA VAL A 69 -20.74 1.67 10.82
C VAL A 69 -21.08 3.14 11.13
N PRO A 70 -20.23 4.09 10.77
CA PRO A 70 -20.50 5.50 11.02
C PRO A 70 -21.81 5.97 10.38
N SER A 71 -22.51 6.87 11.05
CA SER A 71 -23.73 7.46 10.51
C SER A 71 -23.47 8.13 9.17
N GLY A 72 -24.26 7.76 8.15
CA GLY A 72 -24.10 8.27 6.78
C GLY A 72 -23.17 7.43 5.88
N ASN A 73 -22.56 6.38 6.42
CA ASN A 73 -21.85 5.38 5.64
C ASN A 73 -22.73 4.12 5.48
N SER A 74 -22.58 3.39 4.37
CA SER A 74 -23.39 2.19 4.13
C SER A 74 -22.62 0.88 4.22
N GLY A 75 -21.28 0.94 4.20
CA GLY A 75 -20.46 -0.26 4.03
C GLY A 75 -20.77 -1.01 2.72
N ASN A 76 -19.98 -2.03 2.42
CA ASN A 76 -20.33 -3.02 1.41
C ASN A 76 -20.72 -4.35 2.11
N PRO A 77 -21.30 -5.36 1.40
CA PRO A 77 -21.78 -6.58 2.04
C PRO A 77 -20.67 -7.57 2.43
N ASN A 78 -19.40 -7.24 2.19
CA ASN A 78 -18.28 -8.15 2.40
C ASN A 78 -17.76 -8.08 3.84
N SER A 79 -16.84 -8.96 4.18
CA SER A 79 -16.15 -9.00 5.47
C SER A 79 -14.66 -9.23 5.29
N ILE A 80 -13.85 -8.84 6.25
CA ILE A 80 -12.42 -9.12 6.28
C ILE A 80 -12.19 -10.63 6.44
N GLY A 81 -11.29 -11.18 5.64
CA GLY A 81 -10.87 -12.56 5.73
C GLY A 81 -9.38 -12.73 5.53
N GLU A 82 -8.81 -13.72 6.19
CA GLU A 82 -7.40 -14.03 6.08
C GLU A 82 -7.03 -14.43 4.65
N GLN A 83 -5.92 -13.89 4.17
CA GLN A 83 -5.33 -14.15 2.87
C GLN A 83 -3.96 -14.83 3.04
N ASN A 84 -3.34 -15.24 1.95
CA ASN A 84 -2.00 -15.80 1.95
C ASN A 84 -1.15 -15.15 0.85
N TYR A 85 -0.95 -13.84 0.98
CA TYR A 85 -0.14 -13.10 0.02
C TYR A 85 1.35 -13.42 0.17
N ILE A 86 2.00 -13.65 -0.96
CA ILE A 86 3.45 -13.70 -1.11
C ILE A 86 3.82 -12.75 -2.23
N TYR A 87 4.40 -11.62 -1.88
CA TYR A 87 4.92 -10.62 -2.81
C TYR A 87 6.37 -10.92 -3.16
N THR A 88 6.71 -10.88 -4.43
CA THR A 88 8.06 -10.97 -4.97
C THR A 88 8.40 -9.64 -5.61
N ILE A 89 9.10 -8.79 -4.89
CA ILE A 89 9.32 -7.38 -5.22
C ILE A 89 10.80 -7.13 -5.48
N PRO A 90 11.19 -6.45 -6.58
CA PRO A 90 12.60 -6.12 -6.82
C PRO A 90 13.23 -5.38 -5.63
N ALA A 91 14.34 -5.92 -5.11
CA ALA A 91 15.09 -5.30 -4.01
C ALA A 91 15.95 -4.10 -4.49
N THR A 92 16.21 -4.05 -5.79
CA THR A 92 16.85 -2.91 -6.46
C THR A 92 15.88 -2.46 -7.56
N PRO A 93 14.98 -1.53 -7.27
CA PRO A 93 14.02 -1.05 -8.25
C PRO A 93 14.73 -0.34 -9.40
N SER A 94 14.20 -0.49 -10.61
CA SER A 94 14.72 0.17 -11.80
C SER A 94 13.57 0.81 -12.57
N LEU A 95 13.81 2.02 -13.08
CA LEU A 95 12.85 2.68 -13.96
C LEU A 95 12.61 1.81 -15.19
N LYS A 96 11.35 1.75 -15.63
CA LYS A 96 11.00 1.05 -16.85
C LYS A 96 11.57 1.79 -18.06
N GLU A 97 12.11 1.06 -19.04
CA GLU A 97 12.53 1.66 -20.30
C GLU A 97 11.33 2.12 -21.14
N GLY A 98 11.49 3.22 -21.85
CA GLY A 98 10.47 3.81 -22.71
C GLY A 98 9.70 4.96 -22.07
N ASN A 99 8.65 5.42 -22.74
CA ASN A 99 7.92 6.65 -22.40
C ASN A 99 6.60 6.41 -21.64
N ALA A 100 6.31 5.19 -21.24
CA ALA A 100 5.07 4.86 -20.53
C ALA A 100 5.35 3.89 -19.37
N GLY A 101 4.82 4.20 -18.20
CA GLY A 101 4.76 3.27 -17.09
C GLY A 101 3.97 2.01 -17.44
N THR A 102 4.22 0.91 -16.74
CA THR A 102 3.39 -0.30 -16.87
C THR A 102 2.04 -0.05 -16.21
N THR A 103 0.94 -0.30 -16.91
CA THR A 103 -0.40 -0.23 -16.31
C THR A 103 -0.52 -1.26 -15.19
N SER A 104 -1.06 -0.85 -14.06
CA SER A 104 -1.43 -1.78 -12.98
C SER A 104 -2.76 -2.45 -13.33
N GLU A 105 -2.82 -3.75 -13.09
CA GLU A 105 -4.05 -4.53 -13.26
C GLU A 105 -4.91 -4.46 -11.99
N MET A 106 -6.13 -5.01 -12.08
CA MET A 106 -6.99 -5.19 -10.91
C MET A 106 -6.35 -6.17 -9.91
N GLY A 107 -6.45 -5.87 -8.63
CA GLY A 107 -5.84 -6.63 -7.55
C GLY A 107 -4.71 -5.87 -6.87
N SER A 108 -3.85 -6.59 -6.13
CA SER A 108 -2.79 -5.95 -5.37
C SER A 108 -1.71 -5.36 -6.29
N CYS A 109 -1.42 -4.09 -6.13
CA CYS A 109 -0.32 -3.39 -6.79
C CYS A 109 0.83 -3.03 -5.84
N GLY A 110 0.71 -3.41 -4.56
CA GLY A 110 1.71 -3.18 -3.54
C GLY A 110 1.24 -3.66 -2.17
N VAL A 111 2.06 -3.42 -1.16
CA VAL A 111 1.73 -3.74 0.23
C VAL A 111 2.00 -2.53 1.12
N ALA A 112 1.02 -2.16 1.93
CA ALA A 112 1.12 -1.08 2.91
C ALA A 112 2.00 -1.50 4.10
N ALA A 113 2.50 -0.53 4.83
CA ALA A 113 3.42 -0.74 5.95
C ALA A 113 2.82 -1.54 7.13
N ASN A 114 1.52 -1.78 7.14
CA ASN A 114 0.85 -2.68 8.07
C ASN A 114 0.42 -4.03 7.46
N GLY A 115 0.97 -4.39 6.31
CA GLY A 115 0.73 -5.67 5.66
C GLY A 115 -0.54 -5.74 4.82
N VAL A 116 -1.35 -4.70 4.78
CA VAL A 116 -2.58 -4.63 3.98
C VAL A 116 -2.24 -4.41 2.50
N SER A 117 -2.97 -5.07 1.61
CA SER A 117 -2.86 -4.88 0.17
C SER A 117 -3.15 -3.44 -0.25
N VAL A 118 -2.39 -2.95 -1.22
CA VAL A 118 -2.67 -1.70 -1.92
C VAL A 118 -3.25 -2.02 -3.29
N PHE A 119 -4.39 -1.43 -3.63
CA PHE A 119 -5.03 -1.54 -4.94
C PHE A 119 -4.88 -0.20 -5.69
N ASN A 120 -5.12 -0.22 -7.01
CA ASN A 120 -5.05 0.96 -7.85
C ASN A 120 -6.33 1.84 -7.70
N ASN A 121 -6.41 2.91 -8.48
CA ASN A 121 -7.54 3.85 -8.49
C ASN A 121 -8.74 3.37 -9.33
N GLN A 122 -8.87 2.08 -9.59
CA GLN A 122 -9.97 1.51 -10.37
C GLN A 122 -10.89 0.71 -9.47
N ALA A 123 -12.20 0.88 -9.66
CA ALA A 123 -13.23 0.06 -9.05
C ALA A 123 -13.55 -1.17 -9.90
N ALA A 124 -14.07 -2.23 -9.28
CA ALA A 124 -14.47 -3.44 -9.97
C ALA A 124 -15.76 -3.23 -10.78
N GLY A 125 -15.89 -3.94 -11.90
CA GLY A 125 -17.09 -3.88 -12.74
C GLY A 125 -17.26 -2.54 -13.45
N ASN A 126 -18.38 -1.87 -13.23
CA ASN A 126 -18.68 -0.54 -13.76
C ASN A 126 -18.81 0.52 -12.66
N ASP A 127 -18.42 0.19 -11.44
CA ASP A 127 -18.51 1.10 -10.31
C ASP A 127 -17.45 2.21 -10.43
N SER A 128 -17.76 3.37 -9.92
CA SER A 128 -16.78 4.45 -9.81
C SER A 128 -15.98 4.29 -8.51
N LEU A 129 -14.72 4.70 -8.51
CA LEU A 129 -13.94 4.73 -7.26
C LEU A 129 -14.59 5.64 -6.20
N ALA A 130 -15.32 6.68 -6.61
CA ALA A 130 -16.07 7.54 -5.70
C ALA A 130 -17.16 6.77 -4.92
N GLU A 131 -17.83 5.80 -5.57
CA GLU A 131 -18.80 4.93 -4.90
C GLU A 131 -18.13 3.97 -3.94
N GLU A 132 -16.96 3.41 -4.31
CA GLU A 132 -16.18 2.57 -3.41
C GLU A 132 -15.64 3.34 -2.20
N LEU A 133 -15.18 4.58 -2.38
CA LEU A 133 -14.72 5.43 -1.28
C LEU A 133 -15.82 5.66 -0.22
N ALA A 134 -17.10 5.70 -0.63
CA ALA A 134 -18.23 5.82 0.28
C ALA A 134 -18.48 4.56 1.14
N THR A 135 -17.87 3.43 0.79
CA THR A 135 -17.95 2.18 1.57
C THR A 135 -16.75 1.94 2.48
N MET A 136 -15.75 2.79 2.45
CA MET A 136 -14.52 2.59 3.24
C MET A 136 -14.74 2.86 4.73
N ASP A 137 -14.01 2.14 5.56
CA ASP A 137 -14.01 2.34 7.00
C ASP A 137 -13.29 3.64 7.42
N ALA A 138 -13.16 3.87 8.73
CA ALA A 138 -12.52 5.05 9.29
C ALA A 138 -11.04 5.23 8.85
N TYR A 139 -10.42 4.16 8.36
CA TYR A 139 -9.03 4.15 7.93
C TYR A 139 -8.87 4.03 6.41
N TYR A 140 -9.95 4.23 5.66
CA TYR A 140 -10.01 4.24 4.20
C TYR A 140 -9.65 2.90 3.55
N GLY A 141 -10.04 1.80 4.20
CA GLY A 141 -9.98 0.46 3.63
C GLY A 141 -11.34 -0.22 3.62
N HIS A 142 -11.48 -1.22 2.76
CA HIS A 142 -12.65 -2.07 2.67
C HIS A 142 -12.30 -3.46 2.10
N PRO A 143 -13.10 -4.51 2.36
CA PRO A 143 -12.92 -5.81 1.75
C PRO A 143 -13.68 -5.93 0.42
N ASP A 144 -13.12 -6.69 -0.52
CA ASP A 144 -13.84 -7.13 -1.71
C ASP A 144 -14.63 -8.44 -1.48
N ASN A 145 -15.23 -8.98 -2.55
CA ASN A 145 -16.01 -10.22 -2.51
C ASN A 145 -15.18 -11.50 -2.23
N GLN A 146 -13.84 -11.40 -2.30
CA GLN A 146 -12.90 -12.44 -1.89
C GLN A 146 -12.39 -12.23 -0.45
N LYS A 147 -12.99 -11.27 0.28
CA LYS A 147 -12.64 -10.90 1.66
C LYS A 147 -11.24 -10.28 1.79
N ARG A 148 -10.66 -9.80 0.69
CA ARG A 148 -9.36 -9.12 0.67
C ARG A 148 -9.57 -7.68 1.14
N TYR A 149 -9.06 -7.35 2.32
CA TYR A 149 -9.08 -5.98 2.81
C TYR A 149 -7.97 -5.19 2.12
N HIS A 150 -8.27 -4.00 1.60
CA HIS A 150 -7.30 -3.24 0.82
C HIS A 150 -7.50 -1.73 0.93
N TYR A 151 -6.46 -0.98 0.56
CA TYR A 151 -6.48 0.47 0.46
C TYR A 151 -6.39 0.91 -1.00
N HIS A 152 -7.24 1.86 -1.39
CA HIS A 152 -7.09 2.64 -2.64
C HIS A 152 -6.50 4.03 -2.34
N SER A 153 -6.73 4.53 -1.14
CA SER A 153 -6.42 5.90 -0.71
C SER A 153 -5.61 5.92 0.57
N ASP A 154 -5.36 7.12 1.09
CA ASP A 154 -4.57 7.39 2.30
C ASP A 154 -4.97 6.46 3.46
N PRO A 155 -4.14 5.49 3.83
CA PRO A 155 -4.41 4.63 4.98
C PRO A 155 -4.18 5.43 6.26
N THR A 156 -5.20 6.16 6.71
CA THR A 156 -5.09 7.14 7.80
C THR A 156 -4.67 6.53 9.14
N TYR A 157 -4.81 5.22 9.32
CA TYR A 157 -4.19 4.54 10.45
C TYR A 157 -2.67 4.67 10.43
N LEU A 158 -2.04 4.53 9.28
CA LEU A 158 -0.58 4.68 9.14
C LEU A 158 -0.16 6.16 9.19
N THR A 159 -0.80 7.01 8.40
CA THR A 159 -0.36 8.39 8.21
C THR A 159 -0.74 9.30 9.36
N SER A 160 -1.96 9.21 9.87
CA SER A 160 -2.48 10.11 10.90
C SER A 160 -2.38 9.53 12.30
N THR A 161 -2.73 8.25 12.51
CA THR A 161 -2.71 7.65 13.84
C THR A 161 -1.28 7.26 14.26
N GLN A 162 -0.51 6.67 13.36
CA GLN A 162 0.87 6.25 13.64
C GLN A 162 1.92 7.28 13.21
N GLY A 163 1.55 8.30 12.45
CA GLY A 163 2.47 9.33 11.96
C GLY A 163 3.58 8.79 11.04
N LYS A 164 3.30 7.67 10.32
CA LYS A 164 4.29 7.05 9.46
C LYS A 164 4.52 7.88 8.22
N PHE A 165 5.80 8.06 7.88
CA PHE A 165 6.23 8.66 6.64
C PHE A 165 6.28 7.63 5.50
N VAL A 166 6.84 6.44 5.75
CA VAL A 166 6.80 5.32 4.82
C VAL A 166 5.45 4.62 4.97
N VAL A 167 4.65 4.64 3.91
CA VAL A 167 3.28 4.11 3.88
C VAL A 167 3.22 2.69 3.31
N GLY A 168 4.20 2.34 2.44
CA GLY A 168 4.22 1.02 1.82
C GLY A 168 5.33 0.88 0.79
N ILE A 169 5.21 -0.19 -0.01
CA ILE A 169 6.06 -0.49 -1.15
C ILE A 169 5.19 -0.98 -2.31
N MET A 170 5.44 -0.47 -3.51
CA MET A 170 4.77 -0.94 -4.73
C MET A 170 5.43 -2.21 -5.27
N LEU A 171 4.73 -2.96 -6.14
CA LEU A 171 5.27 -4.18 -6.76
C LEU A 171 6.50 -3.95 -7.62
N ASP A 172 6.79 -2.72 -8.06
CA ASP A 172 8.01 -2.38 -8.78
C ASP A 172 9.20 -2.05 -7.87
N GLY A 173 9.02 -2.17 -6.54
CA GLY A 173 10.05 -1.99 -5.53
C GLY A 173 10.28 -0.55 -5.08
N PHE A 174 9.58 0.42 -5.66
CA PHE A 174 9.67 1.79 -5.17
C PHE A 174 8.79 2.00 -3.93
N PRO A 175 9.28 2.75 -2.93
CA PRO A 175 8.52 3.04 -1.73
C PRO A 175 7.34 3.97 -2.01
N ILE A 176 6.34 3.89 -1.13
CA ILE A 176 5.21 4.80 -1.06
C ILE A 176 5.41 5.66 0.19
N TYR A 177 5.41 6.97 0.03
CA TYR A 177 5.46 7.94 1.11
C TYR A 177 4.10 8.60 1.35
N GLY A 178 4.00 9.28 2.48
CA GLY A 178 2.85 10.12 2.79
C GLY A 178 2.66 11.25 1.77
N ALA A 179 1.70 12.14 2.04
CA ALA A 179 1.36 13.22 1.12
C ALA A 179 2.39 14.37 1.09
N LYS A 180 3.42 14.31 1.92
CA LYS A 180 4.46 15.35 2.03
C LYS A 180 5.83 14.74 1.81
N GLU A 181 6.76 15.59 1.36
CA GLU A 181 8.18 15.30 1.40
C GLU A 181 8.66 15.19 2.88
N LYS A 182 9.86 14.64 3.07
CA LYS A 182 10.44 14.45 4.42
C LYS A 182 10.67 15.78 5.17
N ASP A 183 10.88 16.85 4.45
CA ASP A 183 11.04 18.21 5.01
C ASP A 183 9.70 18.90 5.30
N GLY A 184 8.57 18.24 4.98
CA GLY A 184 7.21 18.74 5.18
C GLY A 184 6.67 19.56 4.01
N SER A 185 7.44 19.79 2.96
CA SER A 185 6.96 20.47 1.74
C SER A 185 5.99 19.60 0.94
N ASP A 186 5.24 20.20 0.03
CA ASP A 186 4.43 19.47 -0.93
C ASP A 186 5.30 18.91 -2.05
N PRO A 187 5.07 17.64 -2.47
CA PRO A 187 5.75 17.08 -3.62
C PRO A 187 5.51 17.92 -4.89
N THR A 188 6.57 18.16 -5.62
CA THR A 188 6.51 18.83 -6.92
C THR A 188 6.86 17.87 -8.04
N TYR A 189 6.31 18.10 -9.23
CA TYR A 189 6.44 17.19 -10.36
C TYR A 189 6.86 17.94 -11.61
N VAL A 190 8.07 17.71 -12.10
CA VAL A 190 8.58 18.27 -13.34
C VAL A 190 8.26 17.31 -14.50
N THR A 191 7.22 17.62 -15.25
CA THR A 191 6.71 16.75 -16.33
C THR A 191 7.49 16.87 -17.66
N ALA A 192 8.35 17.87 -17.80
CA ALA A 192 9.17 18.05 -18.98
C ALA A 192 10.44 17.18 -19.02
N CYS A 193 10.69 16.40 -18.00
CA CYS A 193 11.84 15.50 -17.98
C CYS A 193 11.54 14.21 -18.76
N SER A 194 12.59 13.54 -19.25
CA SER A 194 12.50 12.25 -19.91
C SER A 194 13.00 11.13 -19.00
N HIS A 195 12.65 9.89 -19.35
CA HIS A 195 13.18 8.71 -18.65
C HIS A 195 14.72 8.73 -18.54
N SER A 196 15.42 9.14 -19.60
CA SER A 196 16.88 9.16 -19.66
C SER A 196 17.53 10.18 -18.72
N ASN A 197 16.80 11.21 -18.28
CA ASN A 197 17.31 12.21 -17.35
C ASN A 197 16.55 12.25 -16.00
N ALA A 198 15.73 11.23 -15.72
CA ALA A 198 14.93 11.16 -14.50
C ALA A 198 15.76 11.25 -13.22
N LEU A 199 16.97 10.69 -13.21
CA LEU A 199 17.87 10.70 -12.05
C LEU A 199 18.81 11.91 -11.99
N THR A 200 18.74 12.81 -12.96
CA THR A 200 19.56 14.03 -13.08
C THR A 200 18.73 15.31 -13.12
N THR A 201 17.41 15.18 -13.10
CA THR A 201 16.45 16.30 -13.06
C THR A 201 15.67 16.24 -11.75
N GLU A 202 15.76 17.29 -10.95
CA GLU A 202 15.04 17.37 -9.65
C GLU A 202 13.53 17.30 -9.86
N ASN A 203 12.85 16.56 -8.97
CA ASN A 203 11.39 16.33 -9.01
C ASN A 203 10.90 15.79 -10.37
N CYS A 204 11.73 15.05 -11.08
CA CYS A 204 11.39 14.49 -12.38
C CYS A 204 10.24 13.50 -12.30
N GLN A 205 9.19 13.74 -13.07
CA GLN A 205 8.11 12.79 -13.32
C GLN A 205 8.33 12.16 -14.71
N PRO A 206 9.01 10.99 -14.80
CA PRO A 206 9.43 10.43 -16.07
C PRO A 206 8.27 9.88 -16.91
N TYR A 207 7.09 9.70 -16.30
CA TYR A 207 5.90 9.13 -16.96
C TYR A 207 4.65 9.93 -16.61
N ASN A 208 3.98 10.49 -17.61
CA ASN A 208 2.75 11.29 -17.40
C ASN A 208 1.57 10.48 -16.85
N ASN A 209 1.54 9.17 -17.09
CA ASN A 209 0.48 8.28 -16.62
C ASN A 209 0.72 7.75 -15.19
N VAL A 210 1.84 8.08 -14.57
CA VAL A 210 2.16 7.74 -13.18
C VAL A 210 2.13 9.01 -12.35
N GLY A 211 0.94 9.55 -12.16
CA GLY A 211 0.68 10.90 -11.70
C GLY A 211 1.21 11.30 -10.32
N ASN A 212 1.62 10.32 -9.50
CA ASN A 212 2.12 10.53 -8.14
C ASN A 212 3.54 9.96 -7.93
N PHE A 213 4.26 9.69 -9.00
CA PHE A 213 5.62 9.15 -8.99
C PHE A 213 6.60 10.19 -9.51
N HIS A 214 7.69 10.39 -8.78
CA HIS A 214 8.78 11.27 -9.20
C HIS A 214 10.15 10.80 -8.69
N CYS A 215 11.21 11.45 -9.19
CA CYS A 215 12.59 11.16 -8.83
C CYS A 215 13.30 12.44 -8.38
N HIS A 216 14.20 12.33 -7.41
CA HIS A 216 15.10 13.39 -6.98
C HIS A 216 16.51 13.22 -7.55
N THR A 217 17.28 14.29 -7.60
CA THR A 217 18.72 14.22 -7.90
C THR A 217 19.48 13.65 -6.71
N GLY A 218 20.55 12.90 -6.97
CA GLY A 218 21.18 12.02 -5.99
C GLY A 218 21.65 12.65 -4.68
N SER A 219 22.13 13.89 -4.70
CA SER A 219 22.61 14.59 -3.50
C SER A 219 21.49 15.23 -2.68
N ASP A 220 20.36 15.54 -3.31
CA ASP A 220 19.29 16.35 -2.77
C ASP A 220 18.04 15.52 -2.45
N ASN A 221 18.17 14.17 -2.52
CA ASN A 221 17.10 13.27 -2.17
C ASN A 221 16.73 13.42 -0.69
N PRO A 222 15.59 14.05 -0.34
CA PRO A 222 15.18 14.29 1.03
C PRO A 222 14.89 13.00 1.80
N HIS A 223 14.75 11.87 1.06
CA HIS A 223 14.47 10.56 1.61
C HIS A 223 15.72 9.69 1.75
N SER A 224 16.91 10.27 1.53
CA SER A 224 18.14 9.51 1.58
C SER A 224 18.47 8.98 2.98
N ALA A 225 17.99 7.81 3.26
CA ALA A 225 18.97 6.79 3.55
C ALA A 225 19.41 6.26 2.18
N ALA A 226 20.65 6.27 1.85
CA ALA A 226 21.27 6.01 0.54
C ALA A 226 20.86 4.71 -0.20
N THR A 227 19.71 4.15 0.08
CA THR A 227 19.27 2.79 -0.24
C THR A 227 17.89 2.70 -0.85
N ILE A 228 17.03 3.75 -0.82
CA ILE A 228 15.66 3.61 -1.28
C ILE A 228 15.48 4.08 -2.73
N GLY A 229 16.56 4.43 -3.41
CA GLY A 229 16.46 4.99 -4.74
C GLY A 229 15.97 6.44 -4.74
N GLN A 230 16.28 7.14 -5.79
CA GLN A 230 15.91 8.53 -5.96
C GLN A 230 14.45 8.70 -6.36
N CYS A 231 13.76 7.60 -6.73
CA CYS A 231 12.38 7.62 -7.20
C CYS A 231 11.43 6.96 -6.22
N HIS A 232 10.21 7.49 -6.12
CA HIS A 232 9.19 7.01 -5.19
C HIS A 232 7.79 7.52 -5.56
N TYR A 233 6.79 7.01 -4.86
CA TYR A 233 5.40 7.44 -4.92
C TYR A 233 5.05 8.30 -3.71
N HIS A 234 4.13 9.23 -3.90
CA HIS A 234 3.44 9.93 -2.82
C HIS A 234 1.93 9.65 -2.84
N LEU A 235 1.29 9.76 -1.68
CA LEU A 235 -0.15 9.91 -1.60
C LEU A 235 -0.51 11.27 -2.22
N LYS A 236 -1.25 11.27 -3.33
CA LYS A 236 -1.58 12.50 -4.05
C LYS A 236 -3.09 12.76 -4.02
N LEU A 237 -3.47 13.99 -3.66
CA LEU A 237 -4.85 14.41 -3.67
C LEU A 237 -5.41 14.35 -5.10
N ASP A 238 -6.45 13.55 -5.27
CA ASP A 238 -7.34 13.59 -6.42
C ASP A 238 -8.50 14.54 -6.09
N THR A 239 -8.58 15.63 -6.82
CA THR A 239 -9.57 16.71 -6.55
C THR A 239 -10.98 16.29 -6.90
N ASP A 240 -11.16 15.41 -7.87
CA ASP A 240 -12.47 14.92 -8.31
C ASP A 240 -13.05 13.93 -7.29
N LEU A 241 -12.18 13.13 -6.68
CA LEU A 241 -12.54 12.16 -5.64
C LEU A 241 -12.50 12.76 -4.23
N ASN A 242 -11.87 13.92 -4.05
CA ASN A 242 -11.55 14.50 -2.74
C ASN A 242 -10.84 13.49 -1.79
N ALA A 243 -9.98 12.66 -2.33
CA ALA A 243 -9.24 11.62 -1.64
C ALA A 243 -7.78 11.60 -2.07
N LYS A 244 -6.87 11.21 -1.17
CA LYS A 244 -5.47 11.01 -1.52
C LYS A 244 -5.28 9.59 -2.03
N ILE A 245 -5.00 9.43 -3.29
CA ILE A 245 -4.87 8.14 -3.98
C ILE A 245 -3.43 7.63 -3.87
N ILE A 246 -3.29 6.31 -3.69
CA ILE A 246 -1.99 5.62 -3.57
C ILE A 246 -1.41 5.31 -4.95
N ASN A 247 -2.20 4.74 -5.84
CA ASN A 247 -1.76 4.34 -7.19
C ASN A 247 -2.73 4.83 -8.26
N TYR A 248 -2.23 5.57 -9.21
CA TYR A 248 -2.98 6.12 -10.35
C TYR A 248 -3.04 5.17 -11.57
N GLY A 249 -3.01 3.86 -11.32
CA GLY A 249 -3.22 2.86 -12.37
C GLY A 249 -1.95 2.49 -13.15
N ALA A 250 -0.75 2.89 -12.68
CA ALA A 250 0.50 2.53 -13.36
C ALA A 250 1.70 2.46 -12.41
N TYR A 251 2.77 1.80 -12.86
CA TYR A 251 4.05 1.67 -12.16
C TYR A 251 5.15 2.48 -12.86
N GLY A 252 6.05 3.07 -12.08
CA GLY A 252 7.24 3.76 -12.57
C GLY A 252 8.38 2.82 -12.97
N GLY A 253 8.38 1.60 -12.49
CA GLY A 253 9.46 0.64 -12.65
C GLY A 253 9.06 -0.72 -13.23
N THR A 254 10.06 -1.60 -13.27
CA THR A 254 9.87 -3.01 -13.64
C THR A 254 9.16 -3.75 -12.50
N VAL A 255 8.02 -4.32 -12.83
CA VAL A 255 7.08 -4.89 -11.85
C VAL A 255 7.50 -6.30 -11.44
N GLY A 256 7.45 -6.58 -10.14
CA GLY A 256 7.51 -7.92 -9.56
C GLY A 256 6.18 -8.66 -9.72
N SER A 257 5.89 -9.53 -8.77
CA SER A 257 4.66 -10.35 -8.79
C SER A 257 4.13 -10.60 -7.39
N TYR A 258 2.92 -11.12 -7.30
CA TYR A 258 2.41 -11.71 -6.07
C TYR A 258 1.59 -12.97 -6.35
N THR A 259 1.41 -13.79 -5.32
CA THR A 259 0.43 -14.87 -5.28
C THR A 259 -0.46 -14.69 -4.07
N ASN A 260 -1.70 -15.13 -4.15
CA ASN A 260 -2.64 -15.22 -3.04
C ASN A 260 -3.36 -16.57 -3.15
N ASN A 261 -2.95 -17.56 -2.34
CA ASN A 261 -3.37 -18.96 -2.44
C ASN A 261 -4.23 -19.39 -1.25
#